data_043021b1d094ccab0eec163760d49b7c
#
_entry.id   043021b1d094ccab0eec163760d49b7c
#
_cell.length_a   1.000
_cell.length_b   1.000
_cell.length_c   1.000
_cell.angle_alpha   90.00
_cell.angle_beta   90.00
_cell.angle_gamma   90.00
#
_symmetry.space_group_name_H-M   'P 1'
#
loop_
_entity.id
_entity.type
_entity.pdbx_description
1 polymer ?
#
loop_
_entity_poly.entity_id
_entity_poly.type
_entity_poly.pdbx_seq_one_letter_code
_entity_poly.pdbx_strand_id
1 'polypeptide(L)'
;KVGDLYRDFLTRMYQELKKWDSTRLYICNAGYGLGKSADIYDVHRYWGWYYNSFLTYLNMRDKAMWQNPGKVQPITFTECVGNYTGIDGRFNLCSRTKQPGSQKCWTGHLPDAEQAEAAMAYQAFVLKNATELFRRLRSQNDCLAGTMPFTIVFHHWDGVSSFAEMKPKPVARQYQLSYQPILLSWENWQSQVYAGKKLSVVAHVVNDDDYGNGLSNARLHWWIEHEGKKVISGENEFPFVPYYGTDKLPLTINIPQNLPTGDYLLKGEIYSKDKKVSYNESELFIAGKDWNNPADTETTVFVYDTTPEQQTLNCLQRKGYSVKTASSLTKLPMHSTFVIGKDSWDDNLDRQTEELKAYVNKGGRIICLEQNQTTFNSSWLPVKVKFLEHSNNDPVYLSPSLAYKDGMNINLERPYHPIFSGLNPRMFRLWADYTSYDESKNGFPAIYPVNTGYELQSPSIEDVAILANYSRALAGTALSELFVGKGSILLSGFDLIDHCEVDPVADKLLSNIIQYMAVNKKHEQYVAVNDSIIWGDYA
;
A
#
# COMPACT_ATOMS: atom_id res chain seq x y z
N LYS A 1 -28.51 -21.42 -13.45
CA LYS A 1 -28.88 -22.43 -14.48
C LYS A 1 -27.69 -22.83 -15.36
N VAL A 2 -26.97 -21.93 -16.01
CA VAL A 2 -25.80 -22.31 -16.83
C VAL A 2 -24.64 -22.80 -15.93
N GLY A 3 -24.42 -22.16 -14.79
CA GLY A 3 -23.40 -22.57 -13.83
C GLY A 3 -23.65 -23.95 -13.21
N ASP A 4 -24.90 -24.35 -13.07
CA ASP A 4 -25.27 -25.67 -12.55
C ASP A 4 -24.96 -26.77 -13.57
N LEU A 5 -25.32 -26.55 -14.83
CA LEU A 5 -25.01 -27.48 -15.93
C LEU A 5 -23.50 -27.68 -16.11
N TYR A 6 -22.72 -26.60 -15.98
CA TYR A 6 -21.27 -26.66 -16.07
C TYR A 6 -20.68 -27.44 -14.89
N ARG A 7 -21.19 -27.21 -13.70
CA ARG A 7 -20.78 -27.93 -12.49
C ARG A 7 -21.10 -29.42 -12.56
N ASP A 8 -22.26 -29.80 -13.08
CA ASP A 8 -22.66 -31.18 -13.30
C ASP A 8 -21.78 -31.86 -14.35
N PHE A 9 -21.42 -31.15 -15.42
CA PHE A 9 -20.47 -31.61 -16.42
C PHE A 9 -19.09 -31.89 -15.79
N LEU A 10 -18.53 -30.92 -15.05
CA LEU A 10 -17.24 -31.07 -14.39
C LEU A 10 -17.23 -32.22 -13.38
N THR A 11 -18.32 -32.39 -12.63
CA THR A 11 -18.45 -33.50 -11.68
C THR A 11 -18.40 -34.84 -12.37
N ARG A 12 -19.10 -35.00 -13.49
CA ARG A 12 -19.05 -36.25 -14.30
C ARG A 12 -17.66 -36.47 -14.89
N MET A 13 -17.04 -35.44 -15.44
CA MET A 13 -15.66 -35.52 -15.96
C MET A 13 -14.66 -35.94 -14.89
N TYR A 14 -14.73 -35.35 -13.70
CA TYR A 14 -13.89 -35.74 -12.58
C TYR A 14 -14.07 -37.22 -12.20
N GLN A 15 -15.32 -37.69 -12.12
CA GLN A 15 -15.61 -39.09 -11.82
C GLN A 15 -15.05 -40.06 -12.88
N GLU A 16 -15.12 -39.71 -14.15
CA GLU A 16 -14.54 -40.51 -15.24
C GLU A 16 -13.01 -40.51 -15.18
N LEU A 17 -12.38 -39.36 -14.99
CA LEU A 17 -10.92 -39.27 -14.88
C LEU A 17 -10.39 -40.07 -13.70
N LYS A 18 -11.08 -40.05 -12.55
CA LYS A 18 -10.71 -40.89 -11.39
C LYS A 18 -10.83 -42.39 -11.61
N LYS A 19 -11.70 -42.83 -12.52
CA LYS A 19 -11.73 -44.26 -12.93
C LYS A 19 -10.49 -44.66 -13.73
N TRP A 20 -9.96 -43.73 -14.55
CA TRP A 20 -8.79 -43.99 -15.37
C TRP A 20 -7.49 -43.89 -14.58
N ASP A 21 -7.39 -42.86 -13.71
CA ASP A 21 -6.24 -42.67 -12.83
C ASP A 21 -6.67 -42.12 -11.48
N SER A 22 -6.72 -42.98 -10.49
CA SER A 22 -7.07 -42.64 -9.12
C SER A 22 -5.90 -42.03 -8.33
N THR A 23 -4.67 -42.09 -8.86
CA THR A 23 -3.43 -41.71 -8.15
C THR A 23 -3.13 -40.21 -8.25
N ARG A 24 -3.55 -39.57 -9.33
CA ARG A 24 -3.31 -38.14 -9.55
C ARG A 24 -4.40 -37.28 -8.92
N LEU A 25 -3.98 -36.09 -8.43
CA LEU A 25 -4.91 -35.07 -7.99
C LEU A 25 -5.37 -34.25 -9.22
N TYR A 26 -6.66 -33.94 -9.23
CA TYR A 26 -7.27 -33.16 -10.31
C TYR A 26 -7.65 -31.77 -9.81
N ILE A 27 -7.37 -30.78 -10.64
CA ILE A 27 -7.74 -29.37 -10.45
C ILE A 27 -8.74 -29.00 -11.55
N CYS A 28 -9.86 -28.39 -11.16
CA CYS A 28 -10.75 -27.72 -12.10
C CYS A 28 -10.34 -26.26 -12.30
N ASN A 29 -10.67 -25.70 -13.45
CA ASN A 29 -10.36 -24.34 -13.80
C ASN A 29 -11.10 -23.31 -12.90
N ALA A 30 -10.35 -22.32 -12.41
CA ALA A 30 -10.79 -21.00 -11.96
C ALA A 30 -12.06 -20.96 -11.10
N GLY A 31 -12.11 -21.69 -10.01
CA GLY A 31 -13.21 -21.61 -9.04
C GLY A 31 -14.40 -22.54 -9.29
N TYR A 32 -14.33 -23.44 -10.27
CA TYR A 32 -15.40 -24.41 -10.55
C TYR A 32 -15.23 -25.78 -9.87
N GLY A 33 -14.07 -26.08 -9.33
CA GLY A 33 -13.75 -27.36 -8.72
C GLY A 33 -14.26 -27.59 -7.31
N LEU A 34 -15.25 -26.83 -6.85
CA LEU A 34 -15.76 -26.91 -5.51
C LEU A 34 -16.56 -28.20 -5.27
N GLY A 35 -16.26 -28.90 -4.17
CA GLY A 35 -17.02 -30.07 -3.73
C GLY A 35 -16.61 -31.35 -4.46
N LYS A 36 -17.49 -31.89 -5.31
CA LYS A 36 -17.31 -33.20 -5.96
C LYS A 36 -16.67 -33.14 -7.36
N SER A 37 -16.21 -31.95 -7.78
CA SER A 37 -15.75 -31.72 -9.15
C SER A 37 -14.22 -31.72 -9.29
N ALA A 38 -13.47 -31.75 -8.19
CA ALA A 38 -12.02 -31.80 -8.16
C ALA A 38 -11.49 -32.22 -6.79
N ASP A 39 -10.22 -32.63 -6.73
CA ASP A 39 -9.49 -32.86 -5.47
C ASP A 39 -9.05 -31.52 -4.85
N ILE A 40 -8.68 -30.57 -5.70
CA ILE A 40 -8.14 -29.27 -5.30
C ILE A 40 -9.04 -28.17 -5.83
N TYR A 41 -9.39 -27.23 -4.96
CA TYR A 41 -10.11 -26.02 -5.35
C TYR A 41 -9.13 -24.95 -5.79
N ASP A 42 -9.20 -24.60 -7.06
CA ASP A 42 -8.33 -23.60 -7.66
C ASP A 42 -9.04 -22.27 -7.90
N VAL A 43 -8.35 -21.18 -7.61
CA VAL A 43 -8.88 -19.83 -7.75
C VAL A 43 -7.88 -18.95 -8.50
N HIS A 44 -8.33 -18.28 -9.55
CA HIS A 44 -7.57 -17.22 -10.19
C HIS A 44 -7.87 -15.89 -9.53
N ARG A 45 -6.85 -15.24 -9.00
CA ARG A 45 -6.95 -13.94 -8.34
C ARG A 45 -5.70 -13.11 -8.55
N TYR A 46 -5.89 -11.91 -9.09
CA TYR A 46 -4.82 -10.97 -9.40
C TYR A 46 -4.83 -9.83 -8.39
N TRP A 47 -4.29 -10.08 -7.21
CA TRP A 47 -4.17 -9.07 -6.17
C TRP A 47 -3.05 -8.09 -6.49
N GLY A 48 -3.26 -6.83 -6.17
CA GLY A 48 -2.30 -5.76 -6.39
C GLY A 48 -2.11 -5.36 -7.84
N TRP A 49 -2.65 -6.12 -8.79
CA TRP A 49 -2.56 -5.79 -10.20
C TRP A 49 -3.89 -5.22 -10.74
N TYR A 50 -4.95 -6.00 -10.81
CA TYR A 50 -6.25 -5.48 -11.28
C TYR A 50 -6.92 -4.56 -10.28
N TYR A 51 -6.67 -4.75 -9.01
CA TYR A 51 -7.42 -4.12 -7.95
C TYR A 51 -6.62 -3.14 -7.14
N ASN A 52 -5.31 -3.05 -7.37
CA ASN A 52 -4.41 -2.25 -6.54
C ASN A 52 -4.67 -2.48 -5.03
N SER A 53 -5.08 -3.68 -4.67
CA SER A 53 -5.42 -4.06 -3.31
C SER A 53 -4.55 -5.20 -2.81
N PHE A 54 -3.79 -4.89 -1.79
CA PHE A 54 -2.99 -5.86 -1.06
C PHE A 54 -3.83 -6.59 -0.01
N LEU A 55 -4.84 -5.92 0.53
CA LEU A 55 -5.65 -6.41 1.65
C LEU A 55 -6.50 -7.64 1.31
N THR A 56 -6.74 -7.90 0.05
CA THR A 56 -7.44 -9.12 -0.38
C THR A 56 -6.76 -10.38 0.15
N TYR A 57 -5.44 -10.36 0.32
CA TYR A 57 -4.72 -11.49 0.93
C TYR A 57 -4.99 -11.62 2.42
N LEU A 58 -5.09 -10.52 3.13
CA LEU A 58 -5.43 -10.52 4.56
C LEU A 58 -6.83 -11.10 4.79
N ASN A 59 -7.73 -10.93 3.84
CA ASN A 59 -9.10 -11.44 3.88
C ASN A 59 -9.25 -12.88 3.36
N MET A 60 -8.18 -13.59 3.09
CA MET A 60 -8.26 -14.97 2.59
C MET A 60 -8.96 -15.93 3.54
N ARG A 61 -9.02 -15.61 4.83
CA ARG A 61 -9.80 -16.38 5.82
C ARG A 61 -11.26 -16.04 5.86
N ASP A 62 -11.68 -14.96 5.23
CA ASP A 62 -13.09 -14.61 5.21
C ASP A 62 -13.87 -15.61 4.36
N LYS A 63 -14.65 -16.44 5.05
CA LYS A 63 -15.48 -17.48 4.43
C LYS A 63 -16.47 -16.92 3.42
N ALA A 64 -16.91 -15.68 3.59
CA ALA A 64 -17.86 -15.04 2.70
C ALA A 64 -17.27 -14.70 1.34
N MET A 65 -15.98 -14.35 1.30
CA MET A 65 -15.30 -14.02 0.04
C MET A 65 -15.01 -15.23 -0.85
N TRP A 66 -14.77 -16.40 -0.26
CA TRP A 66 -14.24 -17.55 -0.98
C TRP A 66 -15.22 -18.68 -1.14
N GLN A 67 -16.43 -18.57 -0.58
CA GLN A 67 -17.32 -19.73 -0.43
C GLN A 67 -16.50 -20.96 0.00
N ASN A 68 -15.63 -20.74 1.00
CA ASN A 68 -14.65 -21.71 1.43
C ASN A 68 -15.29 -23.11 1.41
N PRO A 69 -14.80 -24.06 0.59
CA PRO A 69 -15.30 -25.42 0.59
C PRO A 69 -15.22 -26.05 1.99
N GLY A 70 -14.78 -25.25 2.95
CA GLY A 70 -14.57 -25.69 4.30
C GLY A 70 -13.42 -26.70 4.31
N LYS A 71 -13.02 -27.20 5.32
CA LYS A 71 -11.95 -28.13 5.69
C LYS A 71 -11.76 -29.39 4.80
N VAL A 72 -12.29 -29.41 3.57
CA VAL A 72 -12.44 -30.62 2.76
C VAL A 72 -11.51 -30.68 1.57
N GLN A 73 -11.07 -29.52 1.06
CA GLN A 73 -10.20 -29.48 -0.13
C GLN A 73 -9.05 -28.50 0.05
N PRO A 74 -7.84 -28.84 -0.42
CA PRO A 74 -6.74 -27.87 -0.58
C PRO A 74 -7.17 -26.73 -1.52
N ILE A 75 -6.72 -25.51 -1.22
CA ILE A 75 -6.95 -24.34 -2.05
C ILE A 75 -5.63 -23.91 -2.68
N THR A 76 -5.66 -23.69 -3.99
CA THR A 76 -4.54 -23.13 -4.74
C THR A 76 -4.94 -21.88 -5.49
N PHE A 77 -3.93 -21.06 -5.80
CA PHE A 77 -4.06 -19.89 -6.65
C PHE A 77 -3.08 -20.07 -7.80
N THR A 78 -3.51 -20.77 -8.86
CA THR A 78 -2.65 -21.11 -9.99
C THR A 78 -2.47 -19.96 -10.97
N GLU A 79 -3.21 -18.85 -10.79
CA GLU A 79 -3.03 -17.63 -11.52
C GLU A 79 -3.27 -16.44 -10.60
N CYS A 80 -2.18 -15.78 -10.18
CA CYS A 80 -2.23 -14.65 -9.25
C CYS A 80 -1.05 -13.70 -9.45
N VAL A 81 -1.10 -12.49 -8.88
CA VAL A 81 -0.01 -11.49 -8.89
C VAL A 81 0.51 -11.22 -10.31
N GLY A 82 -0.39 -10.96 -11.24
CA GLY A 82 -0.02 -10.72 -12.64
C GLY A 82 0.66 -9.36 -12.86
N ASN A 83 1.60 -9.33 -13.80
CA ASN A 83 2.05 -8.12 -14.46
C ASN A 83 2.39 -8.47 -15.91
N TYR A 84 1.64 -7.89 -16.85
CA TYR A 84 1.78 -8.15 -18.28
C TYR A 84 2.77 -7.21 -18.97
N THR A 85 3.66 -6.56 -18.23
CA THR A 85 4.69 -5.71 -18.82
C THR A 85 5.78 -6.52 -19.50
N GLY A 86 6.31 -6.02 -20.61
CA GLY A 86 7.53 -6.50 -21.21
C GLY A 86 8.75 -6.24 -20.33
N ILE A 87 9.92 -6.69 -20.78
CA ILE A 87 11.19 -6.44 -20.08
C ILE A 87 11.56 -4.94 -20.08
N ASP A 88 11.02 -4.18 -21.03
CA ASP A 88 11.12 -2.73 -21.10
C ASP A 88 10.13 -2.01 -20.15
N GLY A 89 9.35 -2.77 -19.36
CA GLY A 89 8.32 -2.28 -18.48
C GLY A 89 7.08 -1.72 -19.16
N ARG A 90 7.06 -1.65 -20.48
CA ARG A 90 5.89 -1.20 -21.22
C ARG A 90 4.79 -2.24 -21.14
N PHE A 91 3.57 -1.76 -21.03
CA PHE A 91 2.41 -2.63 -21.05
C PHE A 91 2.25 -3.21 -22.45
N ASN A 92 2.51 -4.51 -22.58
CA ASN A 92 2.38 -5.17 -23.85
C ASN A 92 0.91 -5.45 -24.14
N LEU A 93 0.38 -4.84 -25.20
CA LEU A 93 -1.00 -4.89 -25.61
C LEU A 93 -1.36 -6.26 -26.19
N CYS A 94 -1.39 -7.30 -25.39
CA CYS A 94 -2.13 -8.47 -25.83
C CYS A 94 -3.63 -8.11 -25.86
N SER A 95 -4.31 -8.59 -26.89
CA SER A 95 -5.66 -8.15 -27.27
C SER A 95 -6.75 -8.25 -26.20
N ARG A 96 -6.50 -9.00 -25.13
CA ARG A 96 -7.44 -9.20 -24.01
C ARG A 96 -7.16 -8.32 -22.80
N THR A 97 -6.00 -7.71 -22.71
CA THR A 97 -5.54 -6.95 -21.56
C THR A 97 -5.37 -5.47 -21.83
N LYS A 98 -6.00 -4.97 -22.88
CA LYS A 98 -6.12 -3.53 -23.12
C LYS A 98 -6.87 -2.87 -21.97
N GLN A 99 -6.19 -2.67 -20.87
CA GLN A 99 -6.64 -1.79 -19.80
C GLN A 99 -5.64 -0.64 -19.71
N PRO A 100 -5.91 0.47 -20.43
CA PRO A 100 -5.04 1.64 -20.48
C PRO A 100 -4.88 2.15 -19.09
N GLY A 101 -4.69 2.07 -18.16
CA GLY A 101 -4.57 2.59 -16.81
C GLY A 101 -3.96 1.60 -15.82
N SER A 102 -3.89 0.30 -16.14
CA SER A 102 -3.43 -0.68 -15.16
C SER A 102 -1.96 -0.51 -14.79
N GLN A 103 -1.12 -0.06 -15.71
CA GLN A 103 0.28 0.24 -15.43
C GLN A 103 0.41 1.54 -14.60
N LYS A 104 -0.35 2.56 -14.94
CA LYS A 104 -0.38 3.83 -14.20
C LYS A 104 -0.87 3.68 -12.76
N CYS A 105 -1.71 2.67 -12.50
CA CYS A 105 -2.15 2.33 -11.15
C CYS A 105 -1.02 2.07 -10.16
N TRP A 106 0.19 1.77 -10.64
CA TRP A 106 1.30 1.38 -9.75
C TRP A 106 2.45 2.36 -9.74
N THR A 107 2.57 3.16 -10.78
CA THR A 107 3.74 4.00 -11.01
C THR A 107 3.41 5.48 -11.06
N GLY A 108 2.12 5.85 -11.09
CA GLY A 108 1.72 7.23 -11.36
C GLY A 108 2.15 7.67 -12.76
N HIS A 109 2.29 8.95 -12.95
CA HIS A 109 2.74 9.55 -14.21
C HIS A 109 4.27 9.78 -14.23
N LEU A 110 5.04 8.74 -13.98
CA LEU A 110 6.50 8.79 -14.17
C LEU A 110 6.85 8.88 -15.66
N PRO A 111 8.02 9.46 -16.02
CA PRO A 111 8.56 9.36 -17.37
C PRO A 111 8.71 7.92 -17.83
N ASP A 112 8.57 7.63 -19.11
CA ASP A 112 8.54 6.28 -19.69
C ASP A 112 9.68 5.37 -19.21
N ALA A 113 10.91 5.90 -19.14
CA ALA A 113 12.07 5.14 -18.68
C ALA A 113 11.96 4.71 -17.20
N GLU A 114 11.42 5.57 -16.36
CA GLU A 114 11.23 5.30 -14.93
C GLU A 114 9.99 4.43 -14.66
N GLN A 115 8.95 4.55 -15.49
CA GLN A 115 7.75 3.71 -15.38
C GLN A 115 8.06 2.23 -15.56
N ALA A 116 8.95 1.91 -16.49
CA ALA A 116 9.35 0.54 -16.76
C ALA A 116 9.96 -0.12 -15.52
N GLU A 117 10.94 0.55 -14.91
CA GLU A 117 11.61 0.05 -13.70
C GLU A 117 10.64 0.01 -12.51
N ALA A 118 9.86 1.06 -12.30
CA ALA A 118 8.89 1.13 -11.22
C ALA A 118 7.80 0.05 -11.32
N ALA A 119 7.31 -0.25 -12.53
CA ALA A 119 6.32 -1.31 -12.75
C ALA A 119 6.89 -2.71 -12.44
N MET A 120 8.12 -2.98 -12.87
CA MET A 120 8.78 -4.26 -12.56
C MET A 120 9.12 -4.39 -11.07
N ALA A 121 9.56 -3.31 -10.43
CA ALA A 121 9.82 -3.28 -8.99
C ALA A 121 8.53 -3.49 -8.18
N TYR A 122 7.42 -2.89 -8.62
CA TYR A 122 6.12 -3.09 -7.97
C TYR A 122 5.62 -4.53 -8.12
N GLN A 123 5.82 -5.17 -9.26
CA GLN A 123 5.50 -6.60 -9.42
C GLN A 123 6.27 -7.46 -8.39
N ALA A 124 7.58 -7.22 -8.24
CA ALA A 124 8.40 -7.93 -7.26
C ALA A 124 7.91 -7.69 -5.82
N PHE A 125 7.56 -6.44 -5.49
CA PHE A 125 6.99 -6.08 -4.19
C PHE A 125 5.66 -6.82 -3.91
N VAL A 126 4.72 -6.83 -4.85
CA VAL A 126 3.43 -7.51 -4.68
C VAL A 126 3.63 -9.01 -4.55
N LEU A 127 4.48 -9.61 -5.40
CA LEU A 127 4.77 -11.04 -5.32
C LEU A 127 5.33 -11.42 -3.96
N LYS A 128 6.33 -10.68 -3.47
CA LYS A 128 6.92 -10.91 -2.15
C LYS A 128 5.87 -10.94 -1.07
N ASN A 129 5.20 -9.79 -0.92
CA ASN A 129 4.28 -9.59 0.19
C ASN A 129 3.09 -10.54 0.13
N ALA A 130 2.53 -10.77 -1.05
CA ALA A 130 1.41 -11.67 -1.23
C ALA A 130 1.79 -13.14 -0.98
N THR A 131 2.88 -13.62 -1.58
CA THR A 131 3.33 -15.02 -1.45
C THR A 131 3.77 -15.33 -0.03
N GLU A 132 4.55 -14.45 0.58
CA GLU A 132 5.04 -14.66 1.93
C GLU A 132 3.91 -14.57 2.95
N LEU A 133 2.97 -13.63 2.80
CA LEU A 133 1.78 -13.56 3.64
C LEU A 133 0.94 -14.85 3.51
N PHE A 134 0.70 -15.31 2.28
CA PHE A 134 -0.01 -16.57 2.03
C PHE A 134 0.66 -17.74 2.76
N ARG A 135 1.97 -17.87 2.67
CA ARG A 135 2.72 -18.93 3.35
C ARG A 135 2.71 -18.80 4.86
N ARG A 136 2.78 -17.57 5.41
CA ARG A 136 2.67 -17.34 6.87
C ARG A 136 1.29 -17.72 7.41
N LEU A 137 0.23 -17.43 6.65
CA LEU A 137 -1.14 -17.68 7.06
C LEU A 137 -1.57 -19.13 6.88
N ARG A 138 -0.77 -19.92 6.19
CA ARG A 138 -1.04 -21.33 5.97
C ARG A 138 -1.11 -22.06 7.30
N SER A 139 -2.19 -22.77 7.50
CA SER A 139 -2.35 -23.70 8.60
C SER A 139 -2.98 -24.98 8.08
N GLN A 140 -2.75 -26.09 8.78
CA GLN A 140 -3.36 -27.38 8.42
C GLN A 140 -4.89 -27.31 8.39
N ASN A 141 -5.49 -26.38 9.12
CA ASN A 141 -6.94 -26.20 9.18
C ASN A 141 -7.50 -25.33 8.06
N ASP A 142 -6.70 -24.50 7.40
CA ASP A 142 -7.14 -23.53 6.40
C ASP A 142 -7.02 -24.04 4.97
N CYS A 143 -6.42 -25.21 4.77
CA CYS A 143 -6.24 -25.87 3.47
C CYS A 143 -5.53 -25.01 2.41
N LEU A 144 -4.78 -23.98 2.79
CA LEU A 144 -4.03 -23.14 1.85
C LEU A 144 -2.81 -23.91 1.34
N ALA A 145 -2.84 -24.35 0.09
CA ALA A 145 -1.88 -25.32 -0.45
C ALA A 145 -0.80 -24.71 -1.34
N GLY A 146 -1.09 -23.67 -2.12
CA GLY A 146 -0.07 -23.10 -2.99
C GLY A 146 -0.48 -21.90 -3.81
N THR A 147 0.53 -21.19 -4.32
CA THR A 147 0.38 -20.06 -5.23
C THR A 147 1.29 -20.23 -6.44
N MET A 148 0.82 -19.81 -7.61
CA MET A 148 1.60 -19.74 -8.85
C MET A 148 1.46 -18.34 -9.44
N PRO A 149 2.29 -17.39 -9.03
CA PRO A 149 2.26 -16.05 -9.56
C PRO A 149 2.57 -15.98 -11.05
N PHE A 150 1.91 -15.12 -11.78
CA PHE A 150 1.97 -14.96 -13.23
C PHE A 150 2.51 -13.57 -13.58
N THR A 151 3.66 -13.33 -14.22
CA THR A 151 4.70 -14.25 -14.70
C THR A 151 6.09 -13.75 -14.30
N ILE A 152 7.09 -14.64 -14.15
CA ILE A 152 8.47 -14.26 -13.75
C ILE A 152 9.31 -13.70 -14.90
N VAL A 153 8.93 -14.02 -16.14
CA VAL A 153 9.54 -13.49 -17.36
C VAL A 153 8.56 -12.52 -18.03
N PHE A 154 8.95 -11.88 -19.12
CA PHE A 154 8.01 -11.05 -19.87
C PHE A 154 6.88 -11.90 -20.47
N HIS A 155 5.72 -11.28 -20.64
CA HIS A 155 4.52 -11.96 -21.10
C HIS A 155 4.55 -12.35 -22.59
N HIS A 156 5.28 -11.60 -23.42
CA HIS A 156 5.35 -11.83 -24.87
C HIS A 156 6.69 -12.44 -25.27
N TRP A 157 6.60 -13.32 -26.24
CA TRP A 157 7.71 -14.09 -26.78
C TRP A 157 8.20 -13.53 -28.12
N ASP A 158 7.69 -12.37 -28.53
CA ASP A 158 8.05 -11.71 -29.79
C ASP A 158 9.56 -11.43 -29.81
N GLY A 159 10.24 -11.91 -30.86
CA GLY A 159 11.67 -11.76 -31.01
C GLY A 159 12.53 -12.68 -30.13
N VAL A 160 11.92 -13.64 -29.40
CA VAL A 160 12.65 -14.66 -28.62
C VAL A 160 12.57 -16.01 -29.33
N SER A 161 13.71 -16.54 -29.71
CA SER A 161 13.79 -17.82 -30.42
C SER A 161 14.09 -19.02 -29.52
N SER A 162 14.56 -18.76 -28.29
CA SER A 162 14.89 -19.81 -27.32
C SER A 162 14.74 -19.34 -25.87
N PHE A 163 14.59 -20.26 -24.92
CA PHE A 163 14.57 -19.95 -23.50
C PHE A 163 15.85 -19.26 -23.01
N ALA A 164 16.99 -19.52 -23.63
CA ALA A 164 18.26 -18.91 -23.28
C ALA A 164 18.29 -17.37 -23.53
N GLU A 165 17.45 -16.90 -24.42
CA GLU A 165 17.33 -15.47 -24.75
C GLU A 165 16.40 -14.71 -23.81
N MET A 166 15.63 -15.43 -22.99
CA MET A 166 14.71 -14.82 -22.04
C MET A 166 15.47 -14.16 -20.90
N LYS A 167 15.19 -12.89 -20.66
CA LYS A 167 15.73 -12.15 -19.52
C LYS A 167 14.71 -12.17 -18.38
N PRO A 168 15.11 -12.61 -17.18
CA PRO A 168 14.23 -12.58 -16.03
C PRO A 168 13.96 -11.12 -15.60
N LYS A 169 12.72 -10.82 -15.23
CA LYS A 169 12.38 -9.58 -14.54
C LYS A 169 12.91 -9.62 -13.09
N PRO A 170 12.98 -8.46 -12.40
CA PRO A 170 13.36 -8.40 -10.97
C PRO A 170 12.56 -9.35 -10.07
N VAL A 171 11.31 -9.63 -10.44
CA VAL A 171 10.45 -10.58 -9.75
C VAL A 171 11.02 -12.00 -9.67
N ALA A 172 11.92 -12.40 -10.59
CA ALA A 172 12.55 -13.72 -10.57
C ALA A 172 13.41 -13.94 -9.32
N ARG A 173 14.16 -12.90 -8.90
CA ARG A 173 14.90 -12.92 -7.62
C ARG A 173 13.93 -13.08 -6.45
N GLN A 174 12.81 -12.39 -6.50
CA GLN A 174 11.83 -12.47 -5.43
C GLN A 174 11.18 -13.85 -5.32
N TYR A 175 11.00 -14.55 -6.46
CA TYR A 175 10.60 -15.95 -6.44
C TYR A 175 11.59 -16.82 -5.67
N GLN A 176 12.88 -16.65 -5.95
CA GLN A 176 13.93 -17.41 -5.25
C GLN A 176 13.87 -17.20 -3.74
N LEU A 177 13.60 -15.98 -3.29
CA LEU A 177 13.52 -15.63 -1.87
C LEU A 177 12.23 -16.18 -1.22
N SER A 178 11.08 -15.98 -1.88
CA SER A 178 9.77 -16.27 -1.28
C SER A 178 9.36 -17.76 -1.38
N TYR A 179 10.03 -18.55 -2.24
CA TYR A 179 9.74 -19.98 -2.45
C TYR A 179 10.82 -20.92 -1.91
N GLN A 180 11.72 -20.45 -1.05
CA GLN A 180 12.63 -21.33 -0.35
C GLN A 180 11.86 -22.40 0.44
N PRO A 181 12.31 -23.67 0.48
CA PRO A 181 11.68 -24.72 1.28
C PRO A 181 11.53 -24.31 2.75
N ILE A 182 12.62 -23.85 3.36
CA ILE A 182 12.55 -23.14 4.64
C ILE A 182 12.51 -21.65 4.32
N LEU A 183 11.42 -20.97 4.67
CA LEU A 183 11.25 -19.55 4.42
C LEU A 183 11.41 -18.74 5.71
N LEU A 184 12.38 -17.84 5.72
CA LEU A 184 12.33 -16.65 6.60
C LEU A 184 11.43 -15.63 5.93
N SER A 185 10.43 -15.12 6.63
CA SER A 185 9.58 -14.04 6.14
C SER A 185 9.49 -12.90 7.15
N TRP A 186 9.82 -11.70 6.70
CA TRP A 186 9.70 -10.49 7.50
C TRP A 186 8.29 -9.92 7.41
N GLU A 187 7.59 -9.86 8.52
CA GLU A 187 6.39 -9.07 8.66
C GLU A 187 6.80 -7.70 9.20
N ASN A 188 6.93 -6.77 8.27
CA ASN A 188 7.34 -5.41 8.54
C ASN A 188 6.29 -4.44 7.99
N TRP A 189 5.37 -4.00 8.84
CA TRP A 189 4.37 -2.99 8.51
C TRP A 189 4.89 -1.57 8.69
N GLN A 190 6.02 -1.40 9.40
CA GLN A 190 6.73 -0.13 9.63
C GLN A 190 7.92 0.00 8.67
N SER A 191 7.63 0.26 7.41
CA SER A 191 8.68 0.42 6.40
C SER A 191 9.51 1.69 6.57
N GLN A 192 9.08 2.63 7.44
CA GLN A 192 9.79 3.87 7.72
C GLN A 192 9.81 4.18 9.22
N VAL A 193 10.98 4.62 9.72
CA VAL A 193 11.19 4.89 11.14
C VAL A 193 12.21 6.01 11.34
N TYR A 194 12.09 6.77 12.43
CA TYR A 194 13.11 7.73 12.82
C TYR A 194 14.33 7.06 13.46
N ALA A 195 15.52 7.57 13.16
CA ALA A 195 16.72 7.27 13.95
C ALA A 195 16.48 7.63 15.42
N GLY A 196 16.91 6.75 16.33
CA GLY A 196 16.66 6.86 17.78
C GLY A 196 15.33 6.29 18.26
N LYS A 197 14.46 5.82 17.36
CA LYS A 197 13.19 5.16 17.71
C LYS A 197 13.30 3.63 17.68
N LYS A 198 12.22 2.96 18.02
CA LYS A 198 12.11 1.50 17.96
C LYS A 198 11.41 1.06 16.69
N LEU A 199 11.92 0.03 16.05
CA LEU A 199 11.31 -0.68 14.95
C LEU A 199 10.73 -1.99 15.48
N SER A 200 9.43 -2.21 15.29
CA SER A 200 8.76 -3.46 15.62
C SER A 200 8.56 -4.29 14.35
N VAL A 201 9.08 -5.51 14.33
CA VAL A 201 8.94 -6.45 13.21
C VAL A 201 8.70 -7.85 13.73
N VAL A 202 8.14 -8.72 12.90
CA VAL A 202 8.00 -10.13 13.24
C VAL A 202 8.76 -10.97 12.23
N ALA A 203 9.69 -11.78 12.70
CA ALA A 203 10.35 -12.80 11.89
C ALA A 203 9.51 -14.07 11.92
N HIS A 204 9.03 -14.51 10.76
CA HIS A 204 8.35 -15.80 10.62
C HIS A 204 9.27 -16.84 10.00
N VAL A 205 9.12 -18.07 10.43
CA VAL A 205 9.68 -19.24 9.75
C VAL A 205 8.55 -20.12 9.25
N VAL A 206 8.65 -20.54 7.98
CA VAL A 206 7.74 -21.51 7.37
C VAL A 206 8.55 -22.72 6.96
N ASN A 207 8.15 -23.91 7.37
CA ASN A 207 8.87 -25.14 7.10
C ASN A 207 8.14 -26.00 6.06
N ASP A 208 8.64 -25.95 4.81
CA ASP A 208 8.24 -26.81 3.68
C ASP A 208 9.43 -27.66 3.23
N ASP A 209 10.16 -28.24 4.19
CA ASP A 209 11.34 -29.05 3.88
C ASP A 209 11.04 -30.12 2.81
N ASP A 210 11.89 -30.21 1.79
CA ASP A 210 11.69 -31.09 0.62
C ASP A 210 11.57 -32.59 0.99
N TYR A 211 12.06 -32.95 2.18
CA TYR A 211 12.06 -34.33 2.68
C TYR A 211 11.06 -34.57 3.81
N GLY A 212 10.24 -33.57 4.15
CA GLY A 212 9.24 -33.69 5.21
C GLY A 212 9.80 -33.60 6.64
N ASN A 213 11.01 -33.07 6.82
CA ASN A 213 11.64 -32.99 8.12
C ASN A 213 11.16 -31.80 8.95
N GLY A 214 11.09 -31.99 10.26
CA GLY A 214 10.95 -30.88 11.20
C GLY A 214 12.25 -30.06 11.31
N LEU A 215 12.12 -28.76 11.51
CA LEU A 215 13.22 -27.83 11.68
C LEU A 215 13.57 -27.72 13.18
N SER A 216 14.77 -28.15 13.57
CA SER A 216 15.27 -28.11 14.94
C SER A 216 16.46 -27.17 15.07
N ASN A 217 16.63 -26.56 16.24
CA ASN A 217 17.79 -25.71 16.56
C ASN A 217 17.98 -24.61 15.50
N ALA A 218 16.89 -23.99 15.09
CA ALA A 218 16.92 -22.94 14.07
C ALA A 218 17.37 -21.60 14.70
N ARG A 219 18.51 -21.09 14.26
CA ARG A 219 19.05 -19.81 14.71
C ARG A 219 18.81 -18.76 13.63
N LEU A 220 18.21 -17.65 14.00
CA LEU A 220 18.02 -16.47 13.16
C LEU A 220 19.16 -15.48 13.43
N HIS A 221 20.01 -15.25 12.46
CA HIS A 221 20.95 -14.14 12.44
C HIS A 221 20.35 -13.04 11.59
N TRP A 222 20.17 -11.86 12.17
CA TRP A 222 19.59 -10.73 11.45
C TRP A 222 20.45 -9.48 11.56
N TRP A 223 20.34 -8.59 10.57
CA TRP A 223 21.03 -7.30 10.58
C TRP A 223 20.29 -6.26 9.74
N ILE A 224 20.51 -5.00 10.07
CA ILE A 224 20.16 -3.86 9.21
C ILE A 224 21.42 -3.43 8.48
N GLU A 225 21.29 -3.23 7.17
CA GLU A 225 22.38 -2.87 6.26
C GLU A 225 22.09 -1.55 5.56
N HIS A 226 23.10 -0.71 5.45
CA HIS A 226 23.10 0.52 4.69
C HIS A 226 24.35 0.58 3.83
N GLU A 227 24.21 0.80 2.52
CA GLU A 227 25.33 0.85 1.55
C GLU A 227 26.31 -0.33 1.69
N GLY A 228 25.77 -1.54 1.88
CA GLY A 228 26.57 -2.77 2.02
C GLY A 228 27.23 -2.96 3.39
N LYS A 229 27.01 -2.08 4.36
CA LYS A 229 27.57 -2.18 5.71
C LYS A 229 26.50 -2.54 6.73
N LYS A 230 26.78 -3.52 7.57
CA LYS A 230 25.93 -3.85 8.73
C LYS A 230 26.02 -2.73 9.77
N VAL A 231 24.88 -2.14 10.14
CA VAL A 231 24.82 -1.05 11.13
C VAL A 231 24.21 -1.50 12.45
N ILE A 232 23.40 -2.54 12.43
CA ILE A 232 22.80 -3.18 13.59
C ILE A 232 22.73 -4.67 13.29
N SER A 233 22.89 -5.52 14.30
CA SER A 233 22.70 -6.97 14.16
C SER A 233 22.24 -7.62 15.46
N GLY A 234 21.64 -8.80 15.35
CA GLY A 234 21.23 -9.60 16.47
C GLY A 234 21.07 -11.07 16.09
N GLU A 235 20.82 -11.87 17.13
CA GLU A 235 20.61 -13.32 17.01
C GLU A 235 19.43 -13.74 17.90
N ASN A 236 18.62 -14.66 17.38
CA ASN A 236 17.49 -15.25 18.09
C ASN A 236 17.34 -16.71 17.69
N GLU A 237 16.58 -17.47 18.46
CA GLU A 237 16.32 -18.88 18.18
C GLU A 237 14.83 -19.11 17.97
N PHE A 238 14.48 -19.93 16.99
CA PHE A 238 13.14 -20.48 16.83
C PHE A 238 13.02 -21.79 17.60
N PRO A 239 11.87 -22.09 18.22
CA PRO A 239 11.58 -23.42 18.73
C PRO A 239 11.53 -24.45 17.60
N PHE A 240 11.24 -25.70 17.95
CA PHE A 240 11.02 -26.73 16.94
C PHE A 240 9.81 -26.40 16.07
N VAL A 241 10.02 -26.37 14.74
CA VAL A 241 8.96 -26.12 13.76
C VAL A 241 8.70 -27.41 12.98
N PRO A 242 7.52 -28.04 13.15
CA PRO A 242 7.23 -29.29 12.43
C PRO A 242 7.19 -29.06 10.92
N TYR A 243 7.30 -30.14 10.15
CA TYR A 243 7.05 -30.08 8.72
C TYR A 243 5.65 -29.51 8.43
N TYR A 244 5.55 -28.70 7.42
CA TYR A 244 4.33 -27.95 7.05
C TYR A 244 3.83 -26.97 8.13
N GLY A 245 4.67 -26.67 9.10
CA GLY A 245 4.37 -25.75 10.21
C GLY A 245 4.95 -24.36 9.99
N THR A 246 4.49 -23.45 10.83
CA THR A 246 4.99 -22.06 10.93
C THR A 246 5.23 -21.69 12.38
N ASP A 247 6.19 -20.78 12.58
CA ASP A 247 6.39 -20.12 13.88
C ASP A 247 6.83 -18.68 13.70
N LYS A 248 6.78 -17.87 14.76
CA LYS A 248 7.09 -16.44 14.67
C LYS A 248 7.83 -15.92 15.89
N LEU A 249 8.71 -14.95 15.67
CA LEU A 249 9.46 -14.23 16.70
C LEU A 249 9.20 -12.72 16.57
N PRO A 250 8.47 -12.09 17.48
CA PRO A 250 8.39 -10.63 17.58
C PRO A 250 9.76 -10.05 17.97
N LEU A 251 10.23 -9.07 17.24
CA LEU A 251 11.49 -8.38 17.47
C LEU A 251 11.24 -6.89 17.65
N THR A 252 11.89 -6.30 18.66
CA THR A 252 11.96 -4.86 18.86
C THR A 252 13.40 -4.43 18.68
N ILE A 253 13.66 -3.68 17.60
CA ILE A 253 15.00 -3.24 17.23
C ILE A 253 15.16 -1.77 17.61
N ASN A 254 16.13 -1.45 18.46
CA ASN A 254 16.46 -0.06 18.77
C ASN A 254 17.32 0.53 17.66
N ILE A 255 16.78 1.51 16.94
CA ILE A 255 17.48 2.19 15.85
C ILE A 255 18.44 3.23 16.45
N PRO A 256 19.76 3.19 16.17
CA PRO A 256 20.70 4.20 16.67
C PRO A 256 20.33 5.61 16.21
N GLN A 257 20.54 6.59 17.09
CA GLN A 257 20.15 7.99 16.85
C GLN A 257 21.04 8.69 15.80
N ASN A 258 22.22 8.16 15.55
CA ASN A 258 23.21 8.76 14.65
C ASN A 258 23.22 8.17 13.23
N LEU A 259 22.23 7.36 12.88
CA LEU A 259 22.12 6.84 11.52
C LEU A 259 21.72 7.96 10.55
N PRO A 260 22.33 8.00 9.36
CA PRO A 260 21.98 8.96 8.31
C PRO A 260 20.59 8.66 7.73
N THR A 261 19.98 9.67 7.15
CA THR A 261 18.75 9.49 6.35
C THR A 261 19.05 8.67 5.11
N GLY A 262 18.23 7.64 4.84
CA GLY A 262 18.40 6.84 3.63
C GLY A 262 17.62 5.53 3.63
N ASP A 263 17.83 4.79 2.55
CA ASP A 263 17.28 3.44 2.37
C ASP A 263 18.20 2.41 3.04
N TYR A 264 17.57 1.48 3.74
CA TYR A 264 18.19 0.38 4.46
C TYR A 264 17.53 -0.94 4.07
N LEU A 265 18.20 -2.05 4.37
CA LEU A 265 17.64 -3.39 4.25
C LEU A 265 17.70 -4.10 5.60
N LEU A 266 16.57 -4.56 6.09
CA LEU A 266 16.50 -5.54 7.16
C LEU A 266 16.72 -6.92 6.53
N LYS A 267 17.81 -7.58 6.86
CA LYS A 267 18.22 -8.87 6.32
C LYS A 267 18.27 -9.93 7.40
N GLY A 268 18.10 -11.19 7.03
CA GLY A 268 18.26 -12.30 7.94
C GLY A 268 18.55 -13.61 7.27
N GLU A 269 19.19 -14.48 8.05
CA GLU A 269 19.54 -15.85 7.67
C GLU A 269 19.09 -16.82 8.77
N ILE A 270 18.50 -17.93 8.38
CA ILE A 270 18.22 -19.03 9.32
C ILE A 270 19.27 -20.11 9.11
N TYR A 271 19.86 -20.52 10.21
CA TYR A 271 20.78 -21.66 10.29
C TYR A 271 20.13 -22.80 11.06
N SER A 272 20.25 -24.02 10.54
CA SER A 272 19.91 -25.26 11.25
C SER A 272 21.06 -26.24 11.12
N LYS A 273 21.54 -26.79 12.25
CA LYS A 273 22.72 -27.67 12.28
C LYS A 273 23.93 -27.06 11.57
N ASP A 274 24.17 -25.76 11.82
CA ASP A 274 25.26 -24.94 11.24
C ASP A 274 25.22 -24.77 9.71
N LYS A 275 24.13 -25.18 9.06
CA LYS A 275 23.89 -24.95 7.64
C LYS A 275 22.89 -23.81 7.46
N LYS A 276 23.22 -22.86 6.58
CA LYS A 276 22.25 -21.87 6.17
C LYS A 276 21.13 -22.52 5.36
N VAL A 277 19.89 -22.39 5.83
CA VAL A 277 18.69 -22.99 5.24
C VAL A 277 17.72 -21.96 4.66
N SER A 278 17.86 -20.69 5.04
CA SER A 278 17.03 -19.62 4.50
C SER A 278 17.74 -18.28 4.55
N TYR A 279 17.35 -17.36 3.65
CA TYR A 279 17.73 -15.96 3.63
C TYR A 279 16.56 -15.11 3.13
N ASN A 280 16.32 -13.97 3.75
CA ASN A 280 15.36 -12.99 3.22
C ASN A 280 15.71 -11.57 3.63
N GLU A 281 15.09 -10.60 2.95
CA GLU A 281 15.32 -9.18 3.17
C GLU A 281 14.01 -8.39 3.09
N SER A 282 13.94 -7.25 3.77
CA SER A 282 12.82 -6.30 3.74
C SER A 282 13.34 -4.88 3.62
N GLU A 283 12.72 -4.08 2.78
CA GLU A 283 13.04 -2.67 2.63
C GLU A 283 12.68 -1.89 3.90
N LEU A 284 13.50 -0.90 4.24
CA LEU A 284 13.33 -0.02 5.38
C LEU A 284 13.88 1.36 5.03
N PHE A 285 13.16 2.41 5.40
CA PHE A 285 13.64 3.78 5.34
C PHE A 285 13.91 4.28 6.77
N ILE A 286 15.09 4.84 7.01
CA ILE A 286 15.43 5.46 8.30
C ILE A 286 15.63 6.96 8.07
N ALA A 287 14.86 7.76 8.80
CA ALA A 287 14.96 9.21 8.80
C ALA A 287 15.93 9.68 9.89
N GLY A 288 17.06 10.24 9.50
CA GLY A 288 18.03 10.86 10.38
C GLY A 288 17.58 12.25 10.86
N LYS A 289 18.48 12.91 11.59
CA LYS A 289 18.19 14.25 12.16
C LYS A 289 17.96 15.33 11.12
N ASP A 290 18.48 15.15 9.92
CA ASP A 290 18.38 16.06 8.78
C ASP A 290 17.08 15.95 8.00
N TRP A 291 16.28 14.93 8.26
CA TRP A 291 15.06 14.64 7.49
C TRP A 291 14.01 15.73 7.58
N ASN A 292 13.77 16.26 8.77
CA ASN A 292 12.74 17.26 9.06
C ASN A 292 13.33 18.64 9.34
N ASN A 293 14.28 19.11 8.54
CA ASN A 293 14.69 20.49 8.66
C ASN A 293 13.48 21.39 8.42
N PRO A 294 13.09 22.22 9.39
CA PRO A 294 11.96 23.11 9.22
C PRO A 294 12.28 24.03 8.05
N ALA A 295 11.46 23.93 7.01
CA ALA A 295 11.49 24.93 5.96
C ALA A 295 10.91 26.22 6.51
N ASP A 296 11.45 27.33 6.06
CA ASP A 296 11.01 28.69 6.23
C ASP A 296 9.91 28.95 7.29
N THR A 297 10.34 29.28 8.50
CA THR A 297 9.49 29.52 9.66
C THR A 297 8.84 30.91 9.64
N GLU A 298 9.10 31.74 8.61
CA GLU A 298 8.55 33.12 8.53
C GLU A 298 7.05 33.12 8.15
N THR A 299 6.55 32.04 7.56
CA THR A 299 5.15 31.96 7.14
C THR A 299 4.23 31.75 8.33
N THR A 300 3.31 32.68 8.55
CA THR A 300 2.21 32.51 9.52
C THR A 300 1.09 31.66 8.93
N VAL A 301 0.76 30.57 9.61
CA VAL A 301 -0.34 29.66 9.27
C VAL A 301 -1.51 29.93 10.21
N PHE A 302 -2.71 30.13 9.65
CA PHE A 302 -3.93 30.29 10.43
C PHE A 302 -4.61 28.93 10.56
N VAL A 303 -4.87 28.48 11.78
CA VAL A 303 -5.39 27.14 12.06
C VAL A 303 -6.76 27.24 12.74
N TYR A 304 -7.75 26.59 12.15
CA TYR A 304 -9.02 26.29 12.76
C TYR A 304 -8.95 24.87 13.31
N ASP A 305 -8.92 24.75 14.64
CA ASP A 305 -8.82 23.46 15.32
C ASP A 305 -9.78 23.46 16.50
N THR A 306 -10.84 22.66 16.40
CA THR A 306 -11.91 22.53 17.39
C THR A 306 -11.76 21.28 18.24
N THR A 307 -10.72 20.47 18.00
CA THR A 307 -10.46 19.31 18.84
C THR A 307 -10.10 19.73 20.27
N PRO A 308 -10.52 18.97 21.29
CA PRO A 308 -10.25 19.32 22.68
C PRO A 308 -8.74 19.52 22.97
N GLU A 309 -7.90 18.72 22.36
CA GLU A 309 -6.45 18.73 22.52
C GLU A 309 -5.74 19.70 21.58
N GLN A 310 -6.46 20.35 20.67
CA GLN A 310 -5.90 21.20 19.62
C GLN A 310 -4.74 20.50 18.87
N GLN A 311 -4.97 19.28 18.43
CA GLN A 311 -3.94 18.38 17.92
C GLN A 311 -3.19 18.95 16.73
N THR A 312 -3.92 19.54 15.77
CA THR A 312 -3.31 20.16 14.56
C THR A 312 -2.49 21.38 14.93
N LEU A 313 -3.02 22.25 15.77
CA LEU A 313 -2.33 23.46 16.23
C LEU A 313 -1.03 23.10 16.95
N ASN A 314 -1.11 22.15 17.89
CA ASN A 314 0.04 21.69 18.65
C ASN A 314 1.09 20.98 17.79
N CYS A 315 0.67 20.16 16.82
CA CYS A 315 1.59 19.51 15.88
C CYS A 315 2.39 20.57 15.08
N LEU A 316 1.72 21.57 14.49
CA LEU A 316 2.38 22.60 13.70
C LEU A 316 3.30 23.50 14.54
N GLN A 317 2.92 23.81 15.79
CA GLN A 317 3.78 24.56 16.71
C GLN A 317 5.05 23.78 17.07
N ARG A 318 4.95 22.48 17.40
CA ARG A 318 6.12 21.65 17.68
C ARG A 318 7.07 21.54 16.48
N LYS A 319 6.52 21.56 15.26
CA LYS A 319 7.30 21.59 14.02
C LYS A 319 7.94 22.97 13.73
N GLY A 320 7.72 23.97 14.58
CA GLY A 320 8.36 25.29 14.50
C GLY A 320 7.64 26.31 13.61
N TYR A 321 6.41 26.02 13.16
CA TYR A 321 5.63 26.99 12.39
C TYR A 321 5.11 28.13 13.27
N SER A 322 5.03 29.36 12.69
CA SER A 322 4.31 30.48 13.29
C SER A 322 2.80 30.26 13.11
N VAL A 323 2.12 29.82 14.17
CA VAL A 323 0.71 29.43 14.12
C VAL A 323 -0.17 30.44 14.84
N LYS A 324 -1.29 30.81 14.22
CA LYS A 324 -2.35 31.63 14.82
C LYS A 324 -3.69 30.91 14.77
N THR A 325 -4.39 30.85 15.87
CA THR A 325 -5.75 30.30 15.91
C THR A 325 -6.70 31.19 15.13
N ALA A 326 -7.51 30.63 14.25
CA ALA A 326 -8.55 31.30 13.51
C ALA A 326 -9.92 30.82 13.98
N SER A 327 -10.72 31.68 14.53
CA SER A 327 -12.12 31.42 14.91
C SER A 327 -13.13 31.97 13.89
N SER A 328 -12.69 32.81 12.97
CA SER A 328 -13.51 33.44 11.94
C SER A 328 -12.68 33.80 10.72
N LEU A 329 -13.26 33.59 9.56
CA LEU A 329 -12.64 33.84 8.24
C LEU A 329 -12.61 35.30 7.87
N THR A 330 -13.51 36.10 8.43
CA THR A 330 -13.62 37.53 8.13
C THR A 330 -12.41 38.36 8.55
N LYS A 331 -11.56 37.81 9.42
CA LYS A 331 -10.33 38.45 9.93
C LYS A 331 -9.05 37.90 9.34
N LEU A 332 -9.14 36.94 8.39
CA LEU A 332 -7.95 36.37 7.76
C LEU A 332 -7.34 37.37 6.78
N PRO A 333 -6.01 37.57 6.81
CA PRO A 333 -5.35 38.37 5.80
C PRO A 333 -5.51 37.73 4.42
N MET A 334 -5.69 38.53 3.39
CA MET A 334 -5.70 38.03 2.02
C MET A 334 -4.37 37.36 1.71
N HIS A 335 -4.42 36.27 0.93
CA HIS A 335 -3.27 35.44 0.56
C HIS A 335 -2.58 34.72 1.72
N SER A 336 -3.22 34.61 2.88
CA SER A 336 -2.75 33.71 3.94
C SER A 336 -3.16 32.26 3.70
N THR A 337 -2.43 31.34 4.30
CA THR A 337 -2.79 29.93 4.32
C THR A 337 -3.65 29.64 5.53
N PHE A 338 -4.81 29.06 5.29
CA PHE A 338 -5.75 28.64 6.32
C PHE A 338 -5.82 27.13 6.39
N VAL A 339 -5.65 26.56 7.57
CA VAL A 339 -5.73 25.12 7.83
C VAL A 339 -7.00 24.80 8.60
N ILE A 340 -7.86 23.99 8.02
CA ILE A 340 -8.91 23.28 8.74
C ILE A 340 -8.26 22.03 9.29
N GLY A 341 -8.13 21.98 10.61
CA GLY A 341 -7.47 20.89 11.32
C GLY A 341 -8.17 19.55 11.17
N LYS A 342 -7.49 18.47 11.55
CA LYS A 342 -8.08 17.15 11.57
C LYS A 342 -9.36 17.15 12.41
N ASP A 343 -10.43 16.55 11.89
CA ASP A 343 -11.73 16.40 12.54
C ASP A 343 -12.32 17.68 13.13
N SER A 344 -11.95 18.84 12.54
CA SER A 344 -12.32 20.16 13.06
C SER A 344 -13.52 20.82 12.38
N TRP A 345 -14.14 20.13 11.42
CA TRP A 345 -15.35 20.64 10.79
C TRP A 345 -16.54 20.60 11.75
N ASP A 346 -17.23 21.74 11.90
CA ASP A 346 -18.34 21.90 12.83
C ASP A 346 -19.44 22.85 12.28
N ASP A 347 -20.51 23.02 13.03
CA ASP A 347 -21.63 23.90 12.70
C ASP A 347 -21.22 25.37 12.48
N ASN A 348 -20.09 25.80 13.05
CA ASN A 348 -19.60 27.16 12.86
C ASN A 348 -18.98 27.32 11.46
N LEU A 349 -18.21 26.35 10.97
CA LEU A 349 -17.73 26.35 9.59
C LEU A 349 -18.88 26.15 8.60
N ASP A 350 -19.91 25.37 8.93
CA ASP A 350 -21.10 25.22 8.09
C ASP A 350 -21.80 26.55 7.83
N ARG A 351 -21.87 27.39 8.85
CA ARG A 351 -22.43 28.76 8.70
C ARG A 351 -21.54 29.70 7.91
N GLN A 352 -20.26 29.40 7.75
CA GLN A 352 -19.26 30.23 7.06
C GLN A 352 -18.87 29.69 5.67
N THR A 353 -19.64 28.76 5.09
CA THR A 353 -19.32 28.14 3.80
C THR A 353 -19.26 29.15 2.65
N GLU A 354 -20.11 30.18 2.65
CA GLU A 354 -20.06 31.22 1.62
C GLU A 354 -18.85 32.14 1.80
N GLU A 355 -18.44 32.40 3.04
CA GLU A 355 -17.20 33.12 3.35
C GLU A 355 -15.96 32.31 2.93
N LEU A 356 -15.95 30.96 3.14
CA LEU A 356 -14.90 30.08 2.66
C LEU A 356 -14.76 30.17 1.14
N LYS A 357 -15.86 30.03 0.41
CA LYS A 357 -15.89 30.18 -1.06
C LYS A 357 -15.37 31.53 -1.50
N ALA A 358 -15.85 32.60 -0.87
CA ALA A 358 -15.46 33.98 -1.19
C ALA A 358 -13.97 34.22 -0.90
N TYR A 359 -13.44 33.66 0.19
CA TYR A 359 -12.03 33.74 0.56
C TYR A 359 -11.14 33.07 -0.50
N VAL A 360 -11.45 31.83 -0.88
CA VAL A 360 -10.68 31.10 -1.90
C VAL A 360 -10.79 31.80 -3.25
N ASN A 361 -12.00 32.18 -3.68
CA ASN A 361 -12.22 32.83 -4.97
C ASN A 361 -11.39 34.12 -5.15
N LYS A 362 -11.12 34.84 -4.05
CA LYS A 362 -10.27 36.05 -4.02
C LYS A 362 -8.77 35.77 -3.98
N GLY A 363 -8.32 34.50 -3.88
CA GLY A 363 -6.94 34.09 -3.85
C GLY A 363 -6.47 33.51 -2.51
N GLY A 364 -7.41 33.28 -1.57
CA GLY A 364 -7.12 32.58 -0.33
C GLY A 364 -6.79 31.10 -0.58
N ARG A 365 -6.06 30.48 0.35
CA ARG A 365 -5.67 29.07 0.27
C ARG A 365 -6.09 28.33 1.50
N ILE A 366 -6.71 27.18 1.29
CA ILE A 366 -7.21 26.32 2.35
C ILE A 366 -6.53 24.96 2.26
N ILE A 367 -5.99 24.51 3.37
CA ILE A 367 -5.62 23.10 3.59
C ILE A 367 -6.73 22.50 4.43
N CYS A 368 -7.48 21.55 3.87
CA CYS A 368 -8.46 20.78 4.60
C CYS A 368 -7.84 19.41 4.88
N LEU A 369 -7.43 19.18 6.11
CA LEU A 369 -6.91 17.89 6.57
C LEU A 369 -8.04 16.86 6.69
N GLU A 370 -7.71 15.64 7.03
CA GLU A 370 -8.67 14.56 7.26
C GLU A 370 -9.85 15.02 8.14
N GLN A 371 -11.07 14.71 7.72
CA GLN A 371 -12.29 15.08 8.44
C GLN A 371 -13.15 13.85 8.74
N ASN A 372 -13.91 13.93 9.81
CA ASN A 372 -14.89 12.91 10.14
C ASN A 372 -16.02 12.90 9.09
N GLN A 373 -16.29 11.72 8.54
CA GLN A 373 -17.28 11.53 7.48
C GLN A 373 -18.70 11.96 7.85
N THR A 374 -19.04 11.90 9.13
CA THR A 374 -20.41 12.20 9.61
C THR A 374 -20.65 13.68 9.86
N THR A 375 -19.59 14.46 10.11
CA THR A 375 -19.69 15.87 10.43
C THR A 375 -19.28 16.78 9.27
N PHE A 376 -18.41 16.31 8.37
CA PHE A 376 -17.89 17.13 7.29
C PHE A 376 -18.93 17.41 6.21
N ASN A 377 -19.23 18.66 6.02
CA ASN A 377 -20.07 19.13 4.92
C ASN A 377 -19.21 19.45 3.69
N SER A 378 -19.34 18.68 2.64
CA SER A 378 -18.59 18.89 1.39
C SER A 378 -19.32 19.78 0.37
N SER A 379 -20.49 20.32 0.67
CA SER A 379 -21.31 21.09 -0.28
C SER A 379 -20.68 22.44 -0.70
N TRP A 380 -19.72 22.93 0.07
CA TRP A 380 -18.97 24.15 -0.23
C TRP A 380 -17.84 23.94 -1.24
N LEU A 381 -17.42 22.69 -1.46
CA LEU A 381 -16.37 22.35 -2.42
C LEU A 381 -16.89 22.50 -3.87
N PRO A 382 -16.01 22.81 -4.84
CA PRO A 382 -16.39 22.94 -6.26
C PRO A 382 -16.80 21.62 -6.89
N VAL A 383 -16.43 20.49 -6.27
CA VAL A 383 -16.76 19.13 -6.70
C VAL A 383 -17.42 18.37 -5.57
N LYS A 384 -18.32 17.46 -5.92
CA LYS A 384 -18.92 16.57 -4.93
C LYS A 384 -17.91 15.56 -4.43
N VAL A 385 -17.83 15.43 -3.12
CA VAL A 385 -16.95 14.49 -2.42
C VAL A 385 -17.80 13.44 -1.72
N LYS A 386 -17.45 12.18 -1.91
CA LYS A 386 -17.99 11.05 -1.17
C LYS A 386 -16.87 10.38 -0.42
N PHE A 387 -16.93 10.36 0.91
CA PHE A 387 -15.99 9.57 1.69
C PHE A 387 -16.15 8.08 1.42
N LEU A 388 -15.04 7.36 1.42
CA LEU A 388 -15.06 5.92 1.32
C LEU A 388 -15.34 5.31 2.70
N GLU A 389 -16.07 4.18 2.72
CA GLU A 389 -16.57 3.54 3.96
C GLU A 389 -15.46 2.85 4.75
N HIS A 390 -14.42 3.58 5.07
CA HIS A 390 -13.29 3.03 5.77
C HIS A 390 -12.67 4.14 6.60
N SER A 391 -12.59 3.91 7.87
CA SER A 391 -11.95 4.81 8.81
C SER A 391 -10.71 4.15 9.40
N ASN A 392 -9.78 4.94 9.91
CA ASN A 392 -8.62 4.44 10.61
C ASN A 392 -8.97 3.63 11.88
N ASN A 393 -10.21 3.72 12.34
CA ASN A 393 -10.70 2.95 13.49
C ASN A 393 -11.25 1.57 13.15
N ASP A 394 -11.43 1.26 11.85
CA ASP A 394 -11.95 -0.03 11.41
C ASP A 394 -10.82 -0.89 10.84
N PRO A 395 -10.52 -2.05 11.44
CA PRO A 395 -9.53 -2.95 10.89
C PRO A 395 -9.95 -3.39 9.48
N VAL A 396 -9.12 -3.12 8.51
CA VAL A 396 -9.43 -3.26 7.09
C VAL A 396 -9.80 -4.69 6.68
N TYR A 397 -9.35 -5.68 7.41
CA TYR A 397 -9.62 -7.10 7.13
C TYR A 397 -10.95 -7.62 7.70
N LEU A 398 -11.68 -6.84 8.50
CA LEU A 398 -12.93 -7.31 9.12
C LEU A 398 -14.15 -7.24 8.19
N SER A 399 -14.07 -6.47 7.11
CA SER A 399 -15.18 -6.34 6.17
C SER A 399 -14.79 -6.75 4.75
N PRO A 400 -15.47 -7.72 4.13
CA PRO A 400 -15.23 -8.08 2.73
C PRO A 400 -15.41 -6.93 1.75
N SER A 401 -16.26 -5.96 2.06
CA SER A 401 -16.45 -4.76 1.25
C SER A 401 -15.23 -3.85 1.26
N LEU A 402 -14.45 -3.88 2.34
CA LEU A 402 -13.21 -3.12 2.48
C LEU A 402 -12.00 -3.75 1.77
N ALA A 403 -12.06 -5.03 1.40
CA ALA A 403 -11.00 -5.70 0.63
C ALA A 403 -10.65 -5.00 -0.68
N TYR A 404 -11.50 -4.13 -1.16
CA TYR A 404 -11.33 -3.34 -2.36
C TYR A 404 -10.98 -1.87 -2.09
N LYS A 405 -10.92 -1.45 -0.82
CA LYS A 405 -10.69 -0.08 -0.39
C LYS A 405 -9.40 -0.02 0.43
N ASP A 406 -8.30 -0.32 -0.24
CA ASP A 406 -6.98 -0.44 0.36
C ASP A 406 -6.31 0.93 0.46
N GLY A 407 -6.39 1.53 1.63
CA GLY A 407 -5.72 2.80 1.92
C GLY A 407 -4.22 2.69 2.23
N MET A 408 -3.64 1.49 2.26
CA MET A 408 -2.21 1.30 2.57
C MET A 408 -1.30 1.47 1.35
N ASN A 409 -1.82 1.24 0.14
CA ASN A 409 -1.07 1.42 -1.09
C ASN A 409 -1.53 2.70 -1.78
N ILE A 410 -0.70 3.72 -1.70
CA ILE A 410 -0.94 5.02 -2.30
C ILE A 410 -0.15 5.12 -3.60
N ASN A 411 -0.82 5.54 -4.66
CA ASN A 411 -0.20 5.91 -5.92
C ASN A 411 -0.03 7.43 -6.00
N LEU A 412 1.18 7.88 -6.26
CA LEU A 412 1.44 9.28 -6.56
C LEU A 412 1.11 9.54 -8.03
N GLU A 413 0.00 10.22 -8.31
CA GLU A 413 -0.38 10.61 -9.66
C GLU A 413 0.58 11.65 -10.26
N ARG A 414 1.17 12.48 -9.40
CA ARG A 414 2.12 13.52 -9.78
C ARG A 414 3.38 13.45 -8.89
N PRO A 415 4.24 12.44 -9.05
CA PRO A 415 5.36 12.18 -8.13
C PRO A 415 6.40 13.31 -8.08
N TYR A 416 6.49 14.14 -9.11
CA TYR A 416 7.37 15.32 -9.14
C TYR A 416 6.71 16.60 -8.62
N HIS A 417 5.48 16.54 -8.14
CA HIS A 417 4.84 17.70 -7.54
C HIS A 417 5.62 18.16 -6.30
N PRO A 418 5.79 19.47 -6.04
CA PRO A 418 6.56 19.98 -4.90
C PRO A 418 6.14 19.42 -3.55
N ILE A 419 4.86 19.04 -3.39
CA ILE A 419 4.35 18.37 -2.18
C ILE A 419 5.07 17.04 -1.91
N PHE A 420 5.57 16.35 -2.93
CA PHE A 420 6.31 15.10 -2.77
C PHE A 420 7.84 15.28 -2.79
N SER A 421 8.33 16.51 -2.62
CA SER A 421 9.76 16.78 -2.58
C SER A 421 10.47 15.98 -1.48
N GLY A 422 11.50 15.21 -1.85
CA GLY A 422 12.22 14.31 -0.94
C GLY A 422 11.48 13.01 -0.60
N LEU A 423 10.28 12.81 -1.13
CA LEU A 423 9.50 11.58 -1.01
C LEU A 423 9.54 10.79 -2.32
N ASN A 424 9.42 9.48 -2.24
CA ASN A 424 9.36 8.63 -3.42
C ASN A 424 8.18 7.64 -3.35
N PRO A 425 7.71 7.10 -4.49
CA PRO A 425 6.53 6.22 -4.51
C PRO A 425 6.64 4.99 -3.61
N ARG A 426 7.84 4.48 -3.32
CA ARG A 426 8.04 3.31 -2.45
C ARG A 426 7.62 3.58 -1.01
N MET A 427 7.79 4.83 -0.54
CA MET A 427 7.44 5.24 0.83
C MET A 427 5.92 5.21 1.09
N PHE A 428 5.12 5.13 0.04
CA PHE A 428 3.65 5.11 0.11
C PHE A 428 3.05 3.71 -0.10
N ARG A 429 3.89 2.68 -0.14
CA ARG A 429 3.46 1.28 -0.20
C ARG A 429 3.37 0.70 1.19
N LEU A 430 2.30 -0.03 1.51
CA LEU A 430 2.05 -0.59 2.83
C LEU A 430 2.11 0.46 3.94
N TRP A 431 1.60 1.64 3.68
CA TRP A 431 1.60 2.72 4.65
C TRP A 431 0.45 2.52 5.64
N ALA A 432 0.80 2.01 6.79
CA ALA A 432 -0.13 1.60 7.82
C ALA A 432 0.28 2.10 9.21
N ASP A 433 -0.71 2.26 10.06
CA ASP A 433 -0.49 2.57 11.47
C ASP A 433 -0.18 1.27 12.27
N TYR A 434 0.96 1.24 12.89
CA TYR A 434 1.40 0.15 13.76
C TYR A 434 1.03 0.27 15.18
N THR A 435 0.75 1.49 15.67
CA THR A 435 0.44 1.73 17.07
C THR A 435 -0.85 1.03 17.48
N SER A 436 -1.67 0.70 16.48
CA SER A 436 -2.94 0.00 16.64
C SER A 436 -2.88 -1.50 16.34
N TYR A 437 -1.69 -2.07 16.21
CA TYR A 437 -1.49 -3.48 15.92
C TYR A 437 -2.11 -4.37 17.00
N ASP A 438 -3.18 -5.09 16.67
CA ASP A 438 -3.88 -6.00 17.58
C ASP A 438 -3.93 -7.41 16.98
N GLU A 439 -3.11 -8.32 17.52
CA GLU A 439 -3.10 -9.73 17.14
C GLU A 439 -4.32 -10.52 17.64
N SER A 440 -5.11 -9.96 18.55
CA SER A 440 -6.15 -10.72 19.25
C SER A 440 -7.36 -11.08 18.39
N LYS A 441 -7.56 -10.41 17.26
CA LYS A 441 -8.72 -10.61 16.40
C LYS A 441 -8.41 -11.57 15.26
N ASN A 442 -8.91 -12.81 15.37
CA ASN A 442 -8.85 -13.85 14.32
C ASN A 442 -7.44 -14.33 13.91
N GLY A 443 -6.42 -14.07 14.70
CA GLY A 443 -5.04 -14.47 14.42
C GLY A 443 -4.38 -13.67 13.29
N PHE A 444 -4.92 -12.50 12.97
CA PHE A 444 -4.35 -11.53 12.04
C PHE A 444 -4.11 -10.20 12.74
N PRO A 445 -3.06 -9.47 12.38
CA PRO A 445 -2.90 -8.11 12.83
C PRO A 445 -4.04 -7.24 12.30
N ALA A 446 -4.56 -6.37 13.12
CA ALA A 446 -5.36 -5.26 12.65
C ALA A 446 -4.42 -4.25 12.01
N ILE A 447 -4.65 -3.91 10.74
CA ILE A 447 -3.83 -2.97 9.99
C ILE A 447 -4.71 -1.79 9.64
N TYR A 448 -4.30 -0.63 10.11
CA TYR A 448 -5.00 0.63 9.87
C TYR A 448 -4.21 1.45 8.88
N PRO A 449 -4.74 1.71 7.67
CA PRO A 449 -4.04 2.54 6.71
C PRO A 449 -3.95 3.99 7.18
N VAL A 450 -2.88 4.66 6.80
CA VAL A 450 -2.68 6.10 7.08
C VAL A 450 -3.56 6.99 6.18
N ASN A 451 -4.46 6.42 5.43
CA ASN A 451 -5.34 7.14 4.51
C ASN A 451 -6.79 6.67 4.63
N THR A 452 -7.70 7.60 4.88
CA THR A 452 -9.14 7.35 4.89
C THR A 452 -9.81 7.64 3.54
N GLY A 453 -9.28 8.52 2.75
CA GLY A 453 -9.63 8.81 1.37
C GLY A 453 -11.09 9.16 1.05
N TYR A 454 -11.29 9.51 -0.21
CA TYR A 454 -12.60 9.96 -0.72
C TYR A 454 -12.69 9.72 -2.23
N GLU A 455 -13.91 9.77 -2.77
CA GLU A 455 -14.19 9.82 -4.21
C GLU A 455 -14.56 11.24 -4.62
N LEU A 456 -13.94 11.74 -5.69
CA LEU A 456 -14.38 12.96 -6.36
C LEU A 456 -15.41 12.56 -7.44
N GLN A 457 -16.62 13.09 -7.35
CA GLN A 457 -17.68 12.76 -8.29
C GLN A 457 -17.66 13.72 -9.49
N SER A 458 -17.36 13.18 -10.67
CA SER A 458 -17.32 13.92 -11.95
C SER A 458 -16.41 15.18 -11.89
N PRO A 459 -15.13 15.04 -11.51
CA PRO A 459 -14.22 16.18 -11.46
C PRO A 459 -13.96 16.73 -12.87
N SER A 460 -13.93 18.06 -13.01
CA SER A 460 -13.38 18.72 -14.19
C SER A 460 -11.86 18.79 -14.08
N ILE A 461 -11.16 18.59 -15.18
CA ILE A 461 -9.69 18.71 -15.23
C ILE A 461 -9.23 20.14 -14.92
N GLU A 462 -10.02 21.13 -15.31
CA GLU A 462 -9.72 22.53 -15.11
C GLU A 462 -9.81 22.93 -13.62
N ASP A 463 -10.64 22.21 -12.85
CA ASP A 463 -10.94 22.54 -11.48
C ASP A 463 -10.21 21.66 -10.46
N VAL A 464 -9.61 20.54 -10.89
CA VAL A 464 -9.04 19.55 -9.96
C VAL A 464 -7.70 19.00 -10.44
N ALA A 465 -6.71 19.05 -9.56
CA ALA A 465 -5.48 18.27 -9.67
C ALA A 465 -5.49 17.11 -8.68
N ILE A 466 -5.64 15.89 -9.16
CA ILE A 466 -5.44 14.70 -8.33
C ILE A 466 -3.93 14.49 -8.16
N LEU A 467 -3.46 14.44 -6.93
CA LEU A 467 -2.04 14.31 -6.58
C LEU A 467 -1.68 12.89 -6.15
N ALA A 468 -2.60 12.23 -5.45
CA ALA A 468 -2.44 10.85 -5.03
C ALA A 468 -3.78 10.10 -5.01
N ASN A 469 -3.76 8.87 -5.50
CA ASN A 469 -4.90 7.96 -5.52
C ASN A 469 -4.61 6.67 -4.77
N TYR A 470 -5.65 5.90 -4.50
CA TYR A 470 -5.56 4.57 -3.91
C TYR A 470 -6.78 3.71 -4.28
N SER A 471 -6.82 2.48 -3.78
CA SER A 471 -7.91 1.53 -3.94
C SER A 471 -8.01 0.91 -5.33
N ARG A 472 -8.99 0.06 -5.50
CA ARG A 472 -9.26 -0.68 -6.74
C ARG A 472 -9.46 0.28 -7.91
N ALA A 473 -8.71 0.06 -8.98
CA ALA A 473 -8.75 0.87 -10.20
C ALA A 473 -8.57 2.38 -9.94
N LEU A 474 -7.86 2.74 -8.87
CA LEU A 474 -7.61 4.11 -8.45
C LEU A 474 -8.89 4.93 -8.20
N ALA A 475 -9.95 4.27 -7.76
CA ALA A 475 -11.24 4.91 -7.52
C ALA A 475 -11.22 5.87 -6.33
N GLY A 476 -10.30 5.67 -5.37
CA GLY A 476 -10.15 6.53 -4.21
C GLY A 476 -9.11 7.61 -4.42
N THR A 477 -9.37 8.80 -3.92
CA THR A 477 -8.44 9.93 -3.88
C THR A 477 -7.91 10.08 -2.46
N ALA A 478 -6.58 10.18 -2.32
CA ALA A 478 -5.92 10.41 -1.04
C ALA A 478 -5.54 11.90 -0.86
N LEU A 479 -5.18 12.57 -1.96
CA LEU A 479 -4.78 13.97 -1.96
C LEU A 479 -5.18 14.63 -3.28
N SER A 480 -5.84 15.78 -3.20
CA SER A 480 -6.18 16.59 -4.37
C SER A 480 -6.11 18.08 -4.08
N GLU A 481 -5.86 18.87 -5.11
CA GLU A 481 -5.97 20.30 -5.09
C GLU A 481 -7.13 20.75 -5.98
N LEU A 482 -8.02 21.53 -5.41
CA LEU A 482 -9.23 22.05 -6.05
C LEU A 482 -9.04 23.55 -6.31
N PHE A 483 -9.19 23.97 -7.55
CA PHE A 483 -8.99 25.37 -7.95
C PHE A 483 -10.31 26.12 -7.96
N VAL A 484 -10.34 27.29 -7.31
CA VAL A 484 -11.53 28.13 -7.23
C VAL A 484 -11.13 29.60 -7.41
N GLY A 485 -11.49 30.16 -8.55
CA GLY A 485 -11.15 31.54 -8.86
C GLY A 485 -9.64 31.78 -8.87
N LYS A 486 -9.12 32.58 -7.92
CA LYS A 486 -7.69 32.90 -7.80
C LYS A 486 -6.97 32.08 -6.72
N GLY A 487 -7.68 31.24 -5.99
CA GLY A 487 -7.14 30.44 -4.90
C GLY A 487 -7.34 28.94 -5.09
N SER A 488 -6.99 28.17 -4.07
CA SER A 488 -7.14 26.73 -4.09
C SER A 488 -7.43 26.11 -2.72
N ILE A 489 -7.98 24.90 -2.75
CA ILE A 489 -8.26 24.08 -1.58
C ILE A 489 -7.48 22.79 -1.75
N LEU A 490 -6.55 22.48 -0.85
CA LEU A 490 -5.90 21.19 -0.77
C LEU A 490 -6.72 20.29 0.15
N LEU A 491 -7.28 19.21 -0.39
CA LEU A 491 -8.05 18.24 0.36
C LEU A 491 -7.20 16.99 0.59
N SER A 492 -6.99 16.64 1.86
CA SER A 492 -6.20 15.49 2.28
C SER A 492 -7.06 14.44 2.99
N GLY A 493 -6.96 13.20 2.54
CA GLY A 493 -7.48 12.04 3.26
C GLY A 493 -6.42 11.33 4.13
N PHE A 494 -5.21 11.89 4.23
CA PHE A 494 -4.14 11.32 5.05
C PHE A 494 -4.30 11.73 6.51
N ASP A 495 -4.13 10.76 7.40
CA ASP A 495 -4.05 10.98 8.85
C ASP A 495 -2.64 11.45 9.25
N LEU A 496 -2.31 12.69 8.87
CA LEU A 496 -0.99 13.25 9.11
C LEU A 496 -0.78 13.72 10.55
N ILE A 497 -1.85 14.05 11.25
CA ILE A 497 -1.76 14.67 12.57
C ILE A 497 -1.49 13.63 13.67
N ASP A 498 -2.17 12.50 13.65
CA ASP A 498 -1.91 11.42 14.61
C ASP A 498 -0.52 10.79 14.42
N HIS A 499 0.04 10.94 13.21
CA HIS A 499 1.37 10.46 12.87
C HIS A 499 2.49 11.51 13.01
N CYS A 500 2.15 12.70 13.52
CA CYS A 500 3.10 13.79 13.75
C CYS A 500 4.19 13.34 14.75
N GLU A 501 5.48 13.45 14.34
CA GLU A 501 6.65 13.00 15.09
C GLU A 501 6.73 11.46 15.33
N VAL A 502 5.82 10.71 14.71
CA VAL A 502 5.76 9.25 14.75
C VAL A 502 6.23 8.64 13.42
N ASP A 503 5.67 9.12 12.31
CA ASP A 503 5.99 8.64 10.97
C ASP A 503 6.75 9.72 10.18
N PRO A 504 8.00 9.44 9.72
CA PRO A 504 8.80 10.44 9.01
C PRO A 504 8.21 10.85 7.66
N VAL A 505 7.46 9.97 6.99
CA VAL A 505 6.83 10.28 5.69
C VAL A 505 5.62 11.20 5.90
N ALA A 506 4.78 10.91 6.89
CA ALA A 506 3.66 11.79 7.27
C ALA A 506 4.15 13.18 7.65
N ASP A 507 5.21 13.25 8.46
CA ASP A 507 5.82 14.51 8.87
C ASP A 507 6.37 15.33 7.70
N LYS A 508 7.06 14.67 6.78
CA LYS A 508 7.62 15.32 5.59
C LYS A 508 6.52 15.80 4.66
N LEU A 509 5.51 14.96 4.45
CA LEU A 509 4.37 15.30 3.61
C LEU A 509 3.60 16.50 4.18
N LEU A 510 3.31 16.52 5.49
CA LEU A 510 2.65 17.65 6.14
C LEU A 510 3.47 18.93 5.97
N SER A 511 4.77 18.88 6.20
CA SER A 511 5.67 20.02 6.02
C SER A 511 5.68 20.54 4.58
N ASN A 512 5.76 19.63 3.62
CA ASN A 512 5.73 19.97 2.19
C ASN A 512 4.38 20.59 1.78
N ILE A 513 3.26 20.09 2.31
CA ILE A 513 1.91 20.63 2.08
C ILE A 513 1.83 22.09 2.59
N ILE A 514 2.24 22.33 3.83
CA ILE A 514 2.23 23.67 4.41
C ILE A 514 3.10 24.62 3.58
N GLN A 515 4.31 24.20 3.25
CA GLN A 515 5.25 25.01 2.47
C GLN A 515 4.72 25.32 1.07
N TYR A 516 4.19 24.32 0.37
CA TYR A 516 3.61 24.48 -0.96
C TYR A 516 2.46 25.47 -0.96
N MET A 517 1.55 25.34 0.01
CA MET A 517 0.39 26.21 0.12
C MET A 517 0.73 27.63 0.64
N ALA A 518 1.89 27.82 1.27
CA ALA A 518 2.34 29.14 1.74
C ALA A 518 3.01 30.00 0.63
N VAL A 519 3.61 29.37 -0.40
CA VAL A 519 4.42 30.08 -1.41
C VAL A 519 3.63 30.42 -2.67
N ASN A 520 3.44 31.72 -2.90
CA ASN A 520 2.48 32.29 -3.86
C ASN A 520 2.81 32.24 -5.36
N LYS A 521 4.06 32.07 -5.77
CA LYS A 521 4.46 32.34 -7.16
C LYS A 521 4.75 31.10 -8.02
N LYS A 522 4.97 29.95 -7.43
CA LYS A 522 5.32 28.71 -8.18
C LYS A 522 4.10 27.90 -8.61
N HIS A 523 2.96 28.17 -8.04
CA HIS A 523 1.74 27.41 -8.25
C HIS A 523 1.16 27.55 -9.65
N GLU A 524 0.97 28.78 -10.14
CA GLU A 524 0.39 29.03 -11.47
C GLU A 524 1.27 28.47 -12.61
N GLN A 525 2.59 28.49 -12.46
CA GLN A 525 3.51 27.93 -13.46
C GLN A 525 3.52 26.41 -13.49
N TYR A 526 3.32 25.73 -12.35
CA TYR A 526 3.39 24.28 -12.28
C TYR A 526 2.13 23.61 -12.86
N VAL A 527 0.98 24.20 -12.68
CA VAL A 527 -0.30 23.74 -13.23
C VAL A 527 -0.31 23.86 -14.74
N ALA A 528 0.14 25.00 -15.26
CA ALA A 528 0.14 25.27 -16.70
C ALA A 528 1.09 24.39 -17.52
N VAL A 529 2.21 23.95 -16.95
CA VAL A 529 3.23 23.15 -17.67
C VAL A 529 2.87 21.66 -17.72
N ASN A 530 2.18 21.13 -16.71
CA ASN A 530 1.88 19.70 -16.65
C ASN A 530 0.58 19.30 -17.35
N ASP A 531 -0.40 20.18 -17.46
CA ASP A 531 -1.67 19.84 -18.13
C ASP A 531 -1.53 19.68 -19.65
N SER A 532 -0.52 20.32 -20.27
CA SER A 532 -0.23 20.14 -21.70
C SER A 532 0.47 18.82 -22.03
N ILE A 533 1.14 18.18 -21.09
CA ILE A 533 1.88 16.91 -21.29
C ILE A 533 0.97 15.69 -21.11
N ILE A 534 -0.08 15.80 -20.32
CA ILE A 534 -0.92 14.64 -19.91
C ILE A 534 -1.85 14.16 -21.03
N TRP A 535 -2.23 15.01 -21.99
CA TRP A 535 -3.29 14.70 -22.94
C TRP A 535 -2.88 14.69 -24.43
N GLY A 536 -1.64 15.09 -24.74
CA GLY A 536 -1.15 15.16 -26.12
C GLY A 536 -0.94 13.82 -26.83
N ASP A 537 -0.77 12.73 -26.09
CA ASP A 537 -0.36 11.43 -26.64
C ASP A 537 -1.47 10.37 -26.70
N TYR A 538 -2.73 10.72 -26.49
CA TYR A 538 -3.86 9.77 -26.48
C TYR A 538 -4.99 10.10 -27.45
N ALA A 539 -4.75 10.97 -28.46
CA ALA A 539 -5.69 11.21 -29.57
C ALA A 539 -5.49 10.20 -30.71
#